data_9bcca35aebd1b51db74444ae39bdf6ea
#
_entry.id   9bcca35aebd1b51db74444ae39bdf6ea
#
_cell.length_a   1.000
_cell.length_b   1.000
_cell.length_c   1.000
_cell.angle_alpha   90.00
_cell.angle_beta   90.00
_cell.angle_gamma   90.00
#
_symmetry.space_group_name_H-M   'P 1'
#
loop_
_entity.id
_entity.type
_entity.pdbx_description
1 polymer ?
#
loop_
_entity_poly.entity_id
_entity_poly.type
_entity_poly.pdbx_seq_one_letter_code
_entity_poly.pdbx_strand_id
1 'polypeptide(L)'
;TGEVLSVPVGDGYLGRVVDPLGKPLDGLGEIQGIEGRRILEAQAPDVMHRHPVDEPLSTGLKAIDAMTPIGRGQRQLIIGDRQTGKTAIAIDTIINQKANWESGDPKKQVRCIYVAIGQKGSTIASVKQSLEDAGAMEYTTIVASPAADSAGFKYIAPYTGSAIGQHWMYNGKHVLIVFDDLSKQAEAYRSISLLLRRPPGREAYPGDVFYLHSRLLERCAKVSDDLGGGSMTGLPIVETKANDVSAYIPTNVISITDGQIFLQSDLFNANQRPAVDVGISVSRVGGAAQTKALKKVSGTLKISLAQYRSLESFAMFASDLDAASKAQLTRGAHLTELLKQPQFHPYSPEQEVVSVWTGTHGKLDDLD
;
A
#
# COMPACT_ATOMS: atom_id res chain seq x y z
N THR A 1 8.60 8.70 -34.24
CA THR A 1 7.65 9.79 -33.96
C THR A 1 8.32 11.08 -33.48
N GLY A 2 9.56 11.01 -32.97
CA GLY A 2 10.33 12.19 -32.55
C GLY A 2 10.00 12.74 -31.16
N GLU A 3 9.05 12.17 -30.45
CA GLU A 3 8.67 12.58 -29.10
C GLU A 3 8.69 11.41 -28.12
N VAL A 4 9.07 11.69 -26.88
CA VAL A 4 9.02 10.72 -25.78
C VAL A 4 7.58 10.66 -25.24
N LEU A 5 7.11 9.45 -24.91
CA LEU A 5 5.77 9.26 -24.38
C LEU A 5 5.60 10.01 -23.05
N SER A 6 4.59 10.87 -23.00
CA SER A 6 4.28 11.71 -21.86
C SER A 6 2.77 11.75 -21.61
N VAL A 7 2.38 12.20 -20.42
CA VAL A 7 0.97 12.41 -20.04
C VAL A 7 0.79 13.81 -19.49
N PRO A 8 -0.42 14.40 -19.64
CA PRO A 8 -0.77 15.62 -18.95
C PRO A 8 -0.80 15.38 -17.43
N VAL A 9 -0.46 16.39 -16.66
CA VAL A 9 -0.44 16.35 -15.19
C VAL A 9 -1.06 17.62 -14.60
N GLY A 10 -1.51 17.56 -13.37
CA GLY A 10 -2.08 18.69 -12.66
C GLY A 10 -3.25 18.30 -11.75
N ASP A 11 -3.74 19.25 -10.97
CA ASP A 11 -4.85 19.04 -10.02
C ASP A 11 -6.18 18.71 -10.71
N GLY A 12 -6.29 18.94 -12.01
CA GLY A 12 -7.46 18.53 -12.78
C GLY A 12 -7.73 17.01 -12.78
N TYR A 13 -6.74 16.21 -12.42
CA TYR A 13 -6.88 14.76 -12.28
C TYR A 13 -7.54 14.32 -10.99
N LEU A 14 -7.65 15.18 -9.99
CA LEU A 14 -8.34 14.85 -8.74
C LEU A 14 -9.83 14.57 -9.01
N GLY A 15 -10.30 13.46 -8.48
CA GLY A 15 -11.69 13.00 -8.66
C GLY A 15 -11.97 12.31 -9.99
N ARG A 16 -10.97 12.10 -10.84
CA ARG A 16 -11.16 11.58 -12.20
C ARG A 16 -10.69 10.13 -12.34
N VAL A 17 -11.32 9.43 -13.28
CA VAL A 17 -10.91 8.11 -13.75
C VAL A 17 -10.38 8.24 -15.17
N VAL A 18 -9.15 7.85 -15.39
CA VAL A 18 -8.46 8.02 -16.67
C VAL A 18 -7.79 6.72 -17.14
N ASP A 19 -7.52 6.63 -18.44
CA ASP A 19 -6.72 5.56 -19.02
C ASP A 19 -5.21 5.82 -18.88
N PRO A 20 -4.34 4.88 -19.27
CA PRO A 20 -2.88 5.07 -19.17
C PRO A 20 -2.30 6.19 -20.03
N LEU A 21 -3.04 6.75 -20.97
CA LEU A 21 -2.65 7.93 -21.73
C LEU A 21 -3.18 9.24 -21.10
N GLY A 22 -3.88 9.14 -19.96
CA GLY A 22 -4.47 10.29 -19.29
C GLY A 22 -5.80 10.75 -19.85
N LYS A 23 -6.46 9.94 -20.70
CA LYS A 23 -7.78 10.25 -21.26
C LYS A 23 -8.88 9.85 -20.29
N PRO A 24 -9.95 10.66 -20.14
CA PRO A 24 -11.04 10.36 -19.22
C PRO A 24 -11.83 9.12 -19.62
N LEU A 25 -12.18 8.31 -18.62
CA LEU A 25 -13.03 7.12 -18.75
C LEU A 25 -14.37 7.27 -18.01
N ASP A 26 -14.54 8.34 -17.26
CA ASP A 26 -15.67 8.56 -16.34
C ASP A 26 -16.86 9.29 -16.96
N GLY A 27 -16.77 9.68 -18.21
CA GLY A 27 -17.82 10.41 -18.91
C GLY A 27 -18.03 11.87 -18.46
N LEU A 28 -17.09 12.41 -17.65
CA LEU A 28 -17.18 13.78 -17.12
C LEU A 28 -16.53 14.83 -18.04
N GLY A 29 -16.24 14.47 -19.28
CA GLY A 29 -15.60 15.36 -20.25
C GLY A 29 -14.09 15.44 -20.10
N GLU A 30 -13.47 16.31 -20.87
CA GLU A 30 -12.02 16.50 -20.86
C GLU A 30 -11.50 16.99 -19.51
N ILE A 31 -10.26 16.61 -19.20
CA ILE A 31 -9.59 17.04 -17.99
C ILE A 31 -9.31 18.54 -18.06
N GLN A 32 -9.82 19.27 -17.09
CA GLN A 32 -9.52 20.69 -16.90
C GLN A 32 -8.40 20.82 -15.85
N GLY A 33 -7.73 21.97 -15.79
CA GLY A 33 -6.67 22.21 -14.79
C GLY A 33 -5.39 21.43 -15.05
N ILE A 34 -5.04 21.26 -16.31
CA ILE A 34 -3.74 20.71 -16.73
C ILE A 34 -2.67 21.77 -16.49
N GLU A 35 -1.62 21.39 -15.74
CA GLU A 35 -0.51 22.29 -15.35
C GLU A 35 0.75 22.02 -16.15
N GLY A 36 0.80 20.96 -16.93
CA GLY A 36 1.93 20.58 -17.76
C GLY A 36 1.87 19.14 -18.25
N ARG A 37 3.00 18.64 -18.75
CA ARG A 37 3.17 17.26 -19.17
C ARG A 37 4.43 16.67 -18.54
N ARG A 38 4.41 15.38 -18.23
CA ARG A 38 5.58 14.63 -17.76
C ARG A 38 5.79 13.38 -18.57
N ILE A 39 7.03 13.04 -18.82
CA ILE A 39 7.40 11.77 -19.46
C ILE A 39 7.10 10.59 -18.52
N LEU A 40 6.67 9.48 -19.08
CA LEU A 40 6.30 8.29 -18.29
C LEU A 40 7.51 7.63 -17.65
N GLU A 41 8.60 7.54 -18.38
CA GLU A 41 9.85 6.89 -17.93
C GLU A 41 10.82 7.91 -17.34
N ALA A 42 10.33 8.76 -16.43
CA ALA A 42 11.15 9.73 -15.72
C ALA A 42 12.08 9.03 -14.72
N GLN A 43 13.22 9.64 -14.45
CA GLN A 43 14.15 9.15 -13.44
C GLN A 43 13.61 9.38 -12.04
N ALA A 44 14.02 8.50 -11.12
CA ALA A 44 13.79 8.68 -9.69
C ALA A 44 14.65 9.85 -9.16
N PRO A 45 14.25 10.47 -8.02
CA PRO A 45 15.11 11.43 -7.33
C PRO A 45 16.48 10.80 -7.01
N ASP A 46 17.55 11.53 -7.18
CA ASP A 46 18.89 11.07 -6.83
C ASP A 46 19.10 11.05 -5.30
N VAL A 47 20.21 10.48 -4.87
CA VAL A 47 20.53 10.31 -3.43
C VAL A 47 20.64 11.64 -2.71
N MET A 48 21.16 12.68 -3.37
CA MET A 48 21.38 13.99 -2.75
C MET A 48 20.09 14.75 -2.48
N HIS A 49 19.03 14.46 -3.22
CA HIS A 49 17.75 15.13 -3.13
C HIS A 49 16.71 14.32 -2.35
N ARG A 50 17.12 13.23 -1.69
CA ARG A 50 16.26 12.44 -0.81
C ARG A 50 16.37 12.90 0.62
N HIS A 51 15.23 12.91 1.31
CA HIS A 51 15.16 13.11 2.75
C HIS A 51 14.79 11.76 3.41
N PRO A 52 15.32 11.45 4.60
CA PRO A 52 14.86 10.27 5.34
C PRO A 52 13.36 10.30 5.62
N VAL A 53 12.72 9.14 5.60
CA VAL A 53 11.31 9.00 5.94
C VAL A 53 11.14 9.13 7.45
N ASP A 54 10.48 10.18 7.90
CA ASP A 54 10.37 10.54 9.32
C ASP A 54 8.96 11.03 9.72
N GLU A 55 8.00 11.00 8.81
CA GLU A 55 6.62 11.38 9.07
C GLU A 55 5.67 10.20 8.80
N PRO A 56 4.68 9.95 9.68
CA PRO A 56 3.74 8.86 9.48
C PRO A 56 2.78 9.13 8.32
N LEU A 57 2.47 8.07 7.58
CA LEU A 57 1.29 7.96 6.76
C LEU A 57 0.35 6.96 7.43
N SER A 58 -0.67 7.45 8.12
CA SER A 58 -1.61 6.60 8.84
C SER A 58 -2.52 5.84 7.88
N THR A 59 -2.58 4.52 8.03
CA THR A 59 -3.52 3.68 7.27
C THR A 59 -4.91 3.63 7.91
N GLY A 60 -5.02 3.97 9.19
CA GLY A 60 -6.22 3.81 9.98
C GLY A 60 -6.49 2.36 10.40
N LEU A 61 -5.59 1.44 10.08
CA LEU A 61 -5.66 0.04 10.46
C LEU A 61 -4.71 -0.22 11.63
N LYS A 62 -5.27 -0.59 12.78
CA LYS A 62 -4.52 -0.78 14.03
C LYS A 62 -3.36 -1.76 13.87
N ALA A 63 -3.60 -2.88 13.20
CA ALA A 63 -2.58 -3.91 12.99
C ALA A 63 -1.38 -3.38 12.21
N ILE A 64 -1.59 -2.53 11.23
CA ILE A 64 -0.54 -1.99 10.38
C ILE A 64 0.17 -0.83 11.08
N ASP A 65 -0.57 0.16 11.54
CA ASP A 65 0.01 1.38 12.12
C ASP A 65 0.77 1.08 13.42
N ALA A 66 0.34 0.09 14.19
CA ALA A 66 1.01 -0.30 15.42
C ALA A 66 2.23 -1.20 15.22
N MET A 67 2.25 -2.08 14.19
CA MET A 67 3.28 -3.11 14.05
C MET A 67 4.14 -2.99 12.80
N THR A 68 3.58 -2.50 11.70
CA THR A 68 4.27 -2.30 10.41
C THR A 68 3.96 -0.91 9.86
N PRO A 69 4.33 0.16 10.58
CA PRO A 69 3.96 1.52 10.23
C PRO A 69 4.56 1.95 8.89
N ILE A 70 3.82 2.82 8.20
CA ILE A 70 4.20 3.36 6.91
C ILE A 70 4.49 4.86 7.07
N GLY A 71 5.62 5.30 6.56
CA GLY A 71 5.99 6.71 6.53
C GLY A 71 5.78 7.34 5.15
N ARG A 72 5.66 8.64 5.12
CA ARG A 72 5.53 9.42 3.88
C ARG A 72 6.81 9.33 3.06
N GLY A 73 6.71 8.78 1.86
CA GLY A 73 7.84 8.50 0.97
C GLY A 73 8.36 7.07 1.03
N GLN A 74 7.81 6.23 1.90
CA GLN A 74 8.14 4.82 2.01
C GLN A 74 7.50 4.01 0.88
N ARG A 75 8.14 2.89 0.52
CA ARG A 75 7.57 1.85 -0.34
C ARG A 75 7.25 0.65 0.53
N GLN A 76 5.98 0.40 0.76
CA GLN A 76 5.51 -0.72 1.57
C GLN A 76 4.71 -1.68 0.71
N LEU A 77 5.21 -2.89 0.54
CA LEU A 77 4.56 -3.93 -0.24
C LEU A 77 3.36 -4.50 0.50
N ILE A 78 2.27 -4.71 -0.21
CA ILE A 78 1.13 -5.51 0.24
C ILE A 78 1.12 -6.79 -0.59
N ILE A 79 1.28 -7.93 0.05
CA ILE A 79 1.47 -9.20 -0.63
C ILE A 79 0.61 -10.32 -0.01
N GLY A 80 0.04 -11.15 -0.83
CA GLY A 80 -0.78 -12.28 -0.41
C GLY A 80 -1.49 -12.95 -1.57
N ASP A 81 -2.15 -14.06 -1.30
CA ASP A 81 -2.95 -14.78 -2.27
C ASP A 81 -4.20 -13.99 -2.69
N ARG A 82 -4.89 -14.47 -3.70
CA ARG A 82 -6.17 -13.92 -4.13
C ARG A 82 -7.15 -13.81 -2.97
N GLN A 83 -7.93 -12.71 -2.94
CA GLN A 83 -9.01 -12.49 -1.98
C GLN A 83 -8.57 -12.58 -0.51
N THR A 84 -7.39 -12.08 -0.20
CA THR A 84 -6.89 -11.96 1.17
C THR A 84 -7.03 -10.56 1.76
N GLY A 85 -7.64 -9.63 1.03
CA GLY A 85 -7.88 -8.26 1.48
C GLY A 85 -6.81 -7.25 1.11
N LYS A 86 -5.95 -7.53 0.13
CA LYS A 86 -4.90 -6.60 -0.33
C LYS A 86 -5.46 -5.25 -0.77
N THR A 87 -6.43 -5.29 -1.67
CA THR A 87 -7.10 -4.07 -2.17
C THR A 87 -7.82 -3.32 -1.05
N ALA A 88 -8.45 -4.04 -0.14
CA ALA A 88 -9.15 -3.44 1.00
C ALA A 88 -8.22 -2.60 1.88
N ILE A 89 -7.00 -3.06 2.15
CA ILE A 89 -5.99 -2.30 2.90
C ILE A 89 -5.63 -1.01 2.16
N ALA A 90 -5.41 -1.08 0.87
CA ALA A 90 -5.08 0.08 0.05
C ALA A 90 -6.23 1.11 0.04
N ILE A 91 -7.45 0.66 -0.12
CA ILE A 91 -8.64 1.53 -0.11
C ILE A 91 -8.85 2.16 1.26
N ASP A 92 -8.71 1.41 2.34
CA ASP A 92 -8.79 1.95 3.71
C ASP A 92 -7.74 3.03 3.97
N THR A 93 -6.54 2.84 3.46
CA THR A 93 -5.47 3.83 3.56
C THR A 93 -5.82 5.12 2.84
N ILE A 94 -6.41 5.03 1.65
CA ILE A 94 -6.90 6.19 0.88
C ILE A 94 -8.03 6.89 1.64
N ILE A 95 -9.01 6.15 2.12
CA ILE A 95 -10.15 6.69 2.87
C ILE A 95 -9.68 7.43 4.13
N ASN A 96 -8.68 6.89 4.80
CA ASN A 96 -8.13 7.49 6.03
C ASN A 96 -7.46 8.85 5.82
N GLN A 97 -7.18 9.25 4.57
CA GLN A 97 -6.61 10.56 4.27
C GLN A 97 -7.66 11.68 4.24
N LYS A 98 -8.93 11.37 4.42
CA LYS A 98 -10.03 12.34 4.35
C LYS A 98 -9.87 13.48 5.36
N ALA A 99 -9.58 13.18 6.62
CA ALA A 99 -9.37 14.19 7.65
C ALA A 99 -8.18 15.11 7.32
N ASN A 100 -7.10 14.55 6.78
CA ASN A 100 -5.96 15.34 6.32
C ASN A 100 -6.33 16.25 5.16
N TRP A 101 -7.16 15.78 4.24
CA TRP A 101 -7.63 16.58 3.10
C TRP A 101 -8.54 17.71 3.55
N GLU A 102 -9.49 17.43 4.41
CA GLU A 102 -10.45 18.42 4.94
C GLU A 102 -9.81 19.46 5.85
N SER A 103 -8.63 19.19 6.39
CA SER A 103 -7.89 20.17 7.22
C SER A 103 -7.50 21.43 6.45
N GLY A 104 -7.42 21.37 5.13
CA GLY A 104 -6.95 22.46 4.29
C GLY A 104 -5.46 22.78 4.43
N ASP A 105 -4.74 22.08 5.28
CA ASP A 105 -3.30 22.28 5.49
C ASP A 105 -2.50 21.50 4.43
N PRO A 106 -1.77 22.20 3.54
CA PRO A 106 -1.00 21.54 2.48
C PRO A 106 0.05 20.56 2.99
N LYS A 107 0.53 20.72 4.22
CA LYS A 107 1.50 19.80 4.84
C LYS A 107 0.87 18.50 5.29
N LYS A 108 -0.44 18.49 5.54
CA LYS A 108 -1.19 17.30 5.95
C LYS A 108 -1.88 16.62 4.78
N GLN A 109 -2.34 17.39 3.81
CA GLN A 109 -3.08 16.88 2.67
C GLN A 109 -2.28 15.86 1.87
N VAL A 110 -2.93 14.75 1.51
CA VAL A 110 -2.37 13.69 0.68
C VAL A 110 -3.25 13.52 -0.56
N ARG A 111 -2.64 13.65 -1.73
CA ARG A 111 -3.28 13.31 -3.00
C ARG A 111 -3.08 11.83 -3.26
N CYS A 112 -4.15 11.12 -3.56
CA CYS A 112 -4.12 9.68 -3.75
C CYS A 112 -4.26 9.30 -5.22
N ILE A 113 -3.50 8.28 -5.63
CA ILE A 113 -3.58 7.70 -6.96
C ILE A 113 -3.78 6.19 -6.81
N TYR A 114 -4.85 5.67 -7.39
CA TYR A 114 -5.08 4.24 -7.46
C TYR A 114 -4.89 3.77 -8.90
N VAL A 115 -3.87 2.95 -9.13
CA VAL A 115 -3.57 2.39 -10.44
C VAL A 115 -4.11 0.97 -10.49
N ALA A 116 -5.18 0.77 -11.26
CA ALA A 116 -5.80 -0.54 -11.48
C ALA A 116 -5.21 -1.18 -12.74
N ILE A 117 -4.54 -2.32 -12.58
CA ILE A 117 -3.82 -3.00 -13.65
C ILE A 117 -4.41 -4.38 -13.87
N GLY A 118 -5.00 -4.61 -15.02
CA GLY A 118 -5.54 -5.91 -15.42
C GLY A 118 -6.71 -6.43 -14.61
N GLN A 119 -7.38 -5.55 -13.86
CA GLN A 119 -8.57 -5.90 -13.09
C GLN A 119 -9.83 -5.91 -13.96
N LYS A 120 -10.85 -6.63 -13.51
CA LYS A 120 -12.16 -6.58 -14.14
C LYS A 120 -12.76 -5.17 -14.02
N GLY A 121 -13.47 -4.71 -15.05
CA GLY A 121 -14.14 -3.42 -15.01
C GLY A 121 -15.11 -3.26 -13.84
N SER A 122 -15.81 -4.34 -13.46
CA SER A 122 -16.70 -4.36 -12.29
C SER A 122 -15.94 -4.13 -10.97
N THR A 123 -14.74 -4.64 -10.84
CA THR A 123 -13.88 -4.43 -9.66
C THR A 123 -13.44 -2.97 -9.57
N ILE A 124 -13.05 -2.37 -10.70
CA ILE A 124 -12.65 -0.96 -10.75
C ILE A 124 -13.85 -0.05 -10.40
N ALA A 125 -15.02 -0.37 -10.93
CA ALA A 125 -16.26 0.36 -10.61
C ALA A 125 -16.61 0.26 -9.13
N SER A 126 -16.42 -0.91 -8.52
CA SER A 126 -16.65 -1.12 -7.09
C SER A 126 -15.67 -0.31 -6.22
N VAL A 127 -14.41 -0.25 -6.60
CA VAL A 127 -13.41 0.58 -5.91
C VAL A 127 -13.79 2.06 -5.98
N LYS A 128 -14.15 2.55 -7.18
CA LYS A 128 -14.60 3.92 -7.38
C LYS A 128 -15.81 4.24 -6.48
N GLN A 129 -16.80 3.35 -6.45
CA GLN A 129 -17.99 3.53 -5.63
C GLN A 129 -17.66 3.58 -4.13
N SER A 130 -16.79 2.70 -3.66
CA SER A 130 -16.35 2.70 -2.26
C SER A 130 -15.65 4.00 -1.87
N LEU A 131 -14.83 4.56 -2.76
CA LEU A 131 -14.16 5.84 -2.53
C LEU A 131 -15.16 7.01 -2.56
N GLU A 132 -16.13 6.99 -3.45
CA GLU A 132 -17.20 8.00 -3.50
C GLU A 132 -18.07 7.98 -2.24
N ASP A 133 -18.50 6.80 -1.81
CA ASP A 133 -19.34 6.62 -0.62
C ASP A 133 -18.64 7.10 0.65
N ALA A 134 -17.32 6.95 0.72
CA ALA A 134 -16.51 7.42 1.83
C ALA A 134 -16.09 8.90 1.72
N GLY A 135 -16.44 9.58 0.64
CA GLY A 135 -16.03 10.97 0.39
C GLY A 135 -14.54 11.13 0.08
N ALA A 136 -13.88 10.06 -0.38
CA ALA A 136 -12.45 10.04 -0.69
C ALA A 136 -12.12 10.29 -2.16
N MET A 137 -13.12 10.21 -3.04
CA MET A 137 -12.89 10.34 -4.49
C MET A 137 -12.42 11.74 -4.88
N GLU A 138 -12.80 12.79 -4.15
CA GLU A 138 -12.43 14.17 -4.46
C GLU A 138 -10.93 14.44 -4.43
N TYR A 139 -10.15 13.66 -3.67
CA TYR A 139 -8.69 13.76 -3.62
C TYR A 139 -7.98 12.57 -4.23
N THR A 140 -8.70 11.73 -4.97
CA THR A 140 -8.19 10.49 -5.57
C THR A 140 -8.30 10.54 -7.08
N THR A 141 -7.24 10.08 -7.74
CA THR A 141 -7.21 9.82 -9.19
C THR A 141 -7.14 8.31 -9.40
N ILE A 142 -7.98 7.78 -10.27
CA ILE A 142 -7.91 6.37 -10.69
C ILE A 142 -7.32 6.32 -12.10
N VAL A 143 -6.20 5.61 -12.25
CA VAL A 143 -5.61 5.27 -13.55
C VAL A 143 -5.98 3.81 -13.81
N ALA A 144 -6.80 3.56 -14.81
CA ALA A 144 -7.37 2.24 -15.05
C ALA A 144 -6.90 1.64 -16.37
N SER A 145 -6.34 0.43 -16.30
CA SER A 145 -6.11 -0.44 -17.44
C SER A 145 -6.79 -1.79 -17.16
N PRO A 146 -8.07 -1.93 -17.57
CA PRO A 146 -8.84 -3.15 -17.31
C PRO A 146 -8.26 -4.39 -17.96
N ALA A 147 -8.76 -5.55 -17.59
CA ALA A 147 -8.30 -6.85 -18.08
C ALA A 147 -8.40 -6.99 -19.62
N ALA A 148 -9.35 -6.33 -20.25
CA ALA A 148 -9.54 -6.34 -21.70
C ALA A 148 -8.56 -5.46 -22.47
N ASP A 149 -7.82 -4.58 -21.79
CA ASP A 149 -6.84 -3.70 -22.44
C ASP A 149 -5.64 -4.47 -22.98
N SER A 150 -4.94 -3.83 -23.93
CA SER A 150 -3.69 -4.36 -24.47
C SER A 150 -2.61 -4.50 -23.39
N ALA A 151 -1.67 -5.40 -23.63
CA ALA A 151 -0.49 -5.54 -22.76
C ALA A 151 0.30 -4.24 -22.64
N GLY A 152 0.36 -3.44 -23.72
CA GLY A 152 1.01 -2.13 -23.72
C GLY A 152 0.41 -1.16 -22.71
N PHE A 153 -0.92 -1.10 -22.60
CA PHE A 153 -1.60 -0.25 -21.63
C PHE A 153 -1.36 -0.72 -20.19
N LYS A 154 -1.43 -2.01 -19.93
CA LYS A 154 -1.12 -2.58 -18.61
C LYS A 154 0.31 -2.31 -18.20
N TYR A 155 1.24 -2.33 -19.16
CA TYR A 155 2.64 -2.03 -18.94
C TYR A 155 2.86 -0.58 -18.51
N ILE A 156 2.25 0.40 -19.19
CA ILE A 156 2.50 1.83 -18.94
C ILE A 156 1.65 2.41 -17.81
N ALA A 157 0.54 1.80 -17.42
CA ALA A 157 -0.38 2.34 -16.42
C ALA A 157 0.31 2.75 -15.10
N PRO A 158 1.20 1.96 -14.49
CA PRO A 158 1.93 2.38 -13.30
C PRO A 158 2.81 3.60 -13.52
N TYR A 159 3.44 3.72 -14.69
CA TYR A 159 4.28 4.86 -15.03
C TYR A 159 3.45 6.13 -15.23
N THR A 160 2.26 6.02 -15.77
CA THR A 160 1.30 7.14 -15.86
C THR A 160 0.92 7.66 -14.48
N GLY A 161 0.52 6.78 -13.58
CA GLY A 161 0.22 7.15 -12.20
C GLY A 161 1.41 7.79 -11.50
N SER A 162 2.59 7.23 -11.69
CA SER A 162 3.84 7.74 -11.14
C SER A 162 4.20 9.12 -11.69
N ALA A 163 3.99 9.38 -12.98
CA ALA A 163 4.22 10.69 -13.60
C ALA A 163 3.30 11.76 -12.99
N ILE A 164 2.02 11.45 -12.83
CA ILE A 164 1.05 12.34 -12.18
C ILE A 164 1.48 12.62 -10.73
N GLY A 165 1.84 11.58 -9.99
CA GLY A 165 2.30 11.70 -8.60
C GLY A 165 3.58 12.48 -8.44
N GLN A 166 4.55 12.29 -9.33
CA GLN A 166 5.82 13.05 -9.29
C GLN A 166 5.62 14.54 -9.55
N HIS A 167 4.66 14.91 -10.39
CA HIS A 167 4.32 16.32 -10.57
C HIS A 167 3.94 16.95 -9.24
N TRP A 168 3.08 16.32 -8.47
CA TRP A 168 2.67 16.80 -7.15
C TRP A 168 3.83 16.76 -6.14
N MET A 169 4.60 15.68 -6.13
CA MET A 169 5.74 15.53 -5.22
C MET A 169 6.77 16.65 -5.41
N TYR A 170 7.14 16.96 -6.64
CA TYR A 170 8.09 18.03 -6.95
C TYR A 170 7.51 19.44 -6.80
N ASN A 171 6.21 19.57 -6.56
CA ASN A 171 5.54 20.81 -6.20
C ASN A 171 5.22 20.90 -4.69
N GLY A 172 5.93 20.16 -3.87
CA GLY A 172 5.83 20.20 -2.43
C GLY A 172 4.60 19.51 -1.83
N LYS A 173 3.91 18.67 -2.62
CA LYS A 173 2.72 17.95 -2.18
C LYS A 173 3.08 16.55 -1.71
N HIS A 174 2.21 15.96 -0.90
CA HIS A 174 2.31 14.57 -0.48
C HIS A 174 1.37 13.70 -1.30
N VAL A 175 1.89 12.56 -1.75
CA VAL A 175 1.17 11.64 -2.64
C VAL A 175 1.18 10.24 -2.03
N LEU A 176 0.06 9.56 -2.15
CA LEU A 176 -0.07 8.12 -1.92
C LEU A 176 -0.43 7.47 -3.25
N ILE A 177 0.38 6.54 -3.71
CA ILE A 177 0.13 5.80 -4.94
C ILE A 177 0.03 4.31 -4.68
N VAL A 178 -1.04 3.70 -5.15
CA VAL A 178 -1.32 2.26 -5.05
C VAL A 178 -1.20 1.64 -6.43
N PHE A 179 -0.43 0.56 -6.55
CA PHE A 179 -0.31 -0.23 -7.78
C PHE A 179 -1.01 -1.57 -7.59
N ASP A 180 -2.18 -1.74 -8.11
CA ASP A 180 -3.00 -2.94 -7.92
C ASP A 180 -3.26 -3.67 -9.25
N ASP A 181 -2.43 -4.60 -9.67
CA ASP A 181 -1.22 -5.07 -8.99
C ASP A 181 -0.02 -5.12 -9.96
N LEU A 182 1.16 -5.20 -9.41
CA LEU A 182 2.40 -5.31 -10.18
C LEU A 182 2.62 -6.69 -10.80
N SER A 183 1.99 -7.74 -10.27
CA SER A 183 2.01 -9.07 -10.89
C SER A 183 1.41 -9.04 -12.30
N LYS A 184 0.29 -8.35 -12.47
CA LYS A 184 -0.36 -8.16 -13.77
C LYS A 184 0.50 -7.33 -14.74
N GLN A 185 1.18 -6.31 -14.23
CA GLN A 185 2.13 -5.53 -15.05
C GLN A 185 3.28 -6.42 -15.54
N ALA A 186 3.85 -7.24 -14.67
CA ALA A 186 4.93 -8.16 -15.02
C ALA A 186 4.48 -9.17 -16.08
N GLU A 187 3.27 -9.72 -15.95
CA GLU A 187 2.68 -10.63 -16.94
C GLU A 187 2.50 -9.94 -18.31
N ALA A 188 2.03 -8.69 -18.32
CA ALA A 188 1.90 -7.90 -19.54
C ALA A 188 3.26 -7.64 -20.18
N TYR A 189 4.26 -7.29 -19.40
CA TYR A 189 5.62 -7.07 -19.88
C TYR A 189 6.26 -8.35 -20.41
N ARG A 190 6.03 -9.49 -19.78
CA ARG A 190 6.42 -10.81 -20.29
C ARG A 190 5.81 -11.07 -21.66
N SER A 191 4.52 -10.82 -21.83
CA SER A 191 3.83 -10.99 -23.11
C SER A 191 4.45 -10.11 -24.21
N ILE A 192 4.71 -8.85 -23.94
CA ILE A 192 5.36 -7.94 -24.88
C ILE A 192 6.76 -8.45 -25.23
N SER A 193 7.55 -8.87 -24.26
CA SER A 193 8.91 -9.35 -24.47
C SER A 193 8.97 -10.62 -25.31
N LEU A 194 8.05 -11.55 -25.08
CA LEU A 194 7.94 -12.78 -25.87
C LEU A 194 7.51 -12.49 -27.32
N LEU A 195 6.58 -11.56 -27.53
CA LEU A 195 6.18 -11.12 -28.87
C LEU A 195 7.36 -10.46 -29.62
N LEU A 196 8.20 -9.73 -28.93
CA LEU A 196 9.43 -9.13 -29.48
C LEU A 196 10.57 -10.15 -29.61
N ARG A 197 10.33 -11.43 -29.32
CA ARG A 197 11.31 -12.52 -29.38
C ARG A 197 12.54 -12.27 -28.50
N ARG A 198 12.37 -11.59 -27.38
CA ARG A 198 13.44 -11.44 -26.38
C ARG A 198 13.60 -12.78 -25.64
N PRO A 199 14.84 -13.20 -25.34
CA PRO A 199 15.06 -14.49 -24.68
C PRO A 199 14.40 -14.52 -23.29
N PRO A 200 13.59 -15.56 -22.99
CA PRO A 200 12.99 -15.69 -21.68
C PRO A 200 13.97 -16.18 -20.63
N GLY A 201 13.84 -15.66 -19.43
CA GLY A 201 14.55 -16.12 -18.22
C GLY A 201 13.65 -16.96 -17.30
N ARG A 202 13.84 -16.82 -16.00
CA ARG A 202 13.07 -17.51 -14.98
C ARG A 202 11.57 -17.23 -15.14
N GLU A 203 10.75 -18.26 -15.09
CA GLU A 203 9.29 -18.21 -15.29
C GLU A 203 8.87 -17.50 -16.58
N ALA A 204 9.73 -17.59 -17.60
CA ALA A 204 9.58 -16.95 -18.91
C ALA A 204 9.58 -15.41 -18.88
N TYR A 205 9.92 -14.79 -17.77
CA TYR A 205 10.11 -13.33 -17.69
C TYR A 205 11.40 -12.92 -18.41
N PRO A 206 11.43 -11.71 -19.02
CA PRO A 206 12.65 -11.19 -19.60
C PRO A 206 13.67 -10.84 -18.49
N GLY A 207 14.96 -10.78 -18.85
CA GLY A 207 16.04 -10.52 -17.90
C GLY A 207 15.95 -9.18 -17.17
N ASP A 208 15.21 -8.21 -17.72
CA ASP A 208 15.03 -6.87 -17.16
C ASP A 208 13.71 -6.68 -16.39
N VAL A 209 12.99 -7.75 -16.03
CA VAL A 209 11.74 -7.62 -15.25
C VAL A 209 11.99 -7.02 -13.86
N PHE A 210 13.13 -7.28 -13.25
CA PHE A 210 13.50 -6.60 -12.00
C PHE A 210 13.58 -5.09 -12.21
N TYR A 211 14.21 -4.65 -13.28
CA TYR A 211 14.34 -3.22 -13.62
C TYR A 211 12.99 -2.57 -13.93
N LEU A 212 12.04 -3.31 -14.48
CA LEU A 212 10.66 -2.85 -14.66
C LEU A 212 10.05 -2.29 -13.37
N HIS A 213 10.18 -3.04 -12.28
CA HIS A 213 9.64 -2.67 -10.98
C HIS A 213 10.56 -1.74 -10.19
N SER A 214 11.88 -1.91 -10.26
CA SER A 214 12.80 -1.08 -9.50
C SER A 214 12.79 0.37 -9.97
N ARG A 215 12.83 0.63 -11.28
CA ARG A 215 12.76 1.99 -11.81
C ARG A 215 11.42 2.68 -11.57
N LEU A 216 10.35 1.91 -11.38
CA LEU A 216 9.06 2.43 -10.99
C LEU A 216 9.03 2.81 -9.51
N LEU A 217 9.40 1.88 -8.64
CA LEU A 217 9.26 2.03 -7.19
C LEU A 217 10.29 2.97 -6.57
N GLU A 218 11.48 3.09 -7.16
CA GLU A 218 12.48 4.07 -6.73
C GLU A 218 12.01 5.53 -6.89
N ARG A 219 11.00 5.77 -7.68
CA ARG A 219 10.38 7.10 -7.85
C ARG A 219 9.58 7.53 -6.62
N CYS A 220 9.16 6.58 -5.78
CA CYS A 220 8.52 6.85 -4.50
C CYS A 220 9.59 7.21 -3.47
N ALA A 221 9.54 8.43 -2.97
CA ALA A 221 10.54 8.97 -2.06
C ALA A 221 9.98 10.17 -1.28
N LYS A 222 10.68 10.56 -0.22
CA LYS A 222 10.56 11.88 0.38
C LYS A 222 11.70 12.73 -0.18
N VAL A 223 11.37 13.84 -0.81
CA VAL A 223 12.38 14.72 -1.40
C VAL A 223 12.79 15.82 -0.43
N SER A 224 14.01 16.33 -0.64
CA SER A 224 14.56 17.43 0.16
C SER A 224 13.78 18.73 -0.01
N ASP A 225 13.97 19.65 0.92
CA ASP A 225 13.32 20.97 0.88
C ASP A 225 13.69 21.77 -0.36
N ASP A 226 14.88 21.57 -0.92
CA ASP A 226 15.33 22.16 -2.19
C ASP A 226 14.43 21.81 -3.37
N LEU A 227 13.79 20.65 -3.32
CA LEU A 227 12.82 20.18 -4.31
C LEU A 227 11.37 20.34 -3.85
N GLY A 228 11.12 21.13 -2.82
CA GLY A 228 9.79 21.44 -2.30
C GLY A 228 9.34 20.64 -1.09
N GLY A 229 10.13 19.65 -0.64
CA GLY A 229 9.81 18.86 0.57
C GLY A 229 8.62 17.92 0.45
N GLY A 230 8.16 17.63 -0.75
CA GLY A 230 7.06 16.71 -1.03
C GLY A 230 7.44 15.26 -0.82
N SER A 231 6.46 14.38 -0.94
CA SER A 231 6.66 12.93 -0.85
C SER A 231 5.73 12.15 -1.77
N MET A 232 6.15 10.96 -2.15
CA MET A 232 5.29 9.97 -2.80
C MET A 232 5.49 8.64 -2.11
N THR A 233 4.44 8.17 -1.46
CA THR A 233 4.40 6.89 -0.74
C THR A 233 3.81 5.84 -1.67
N GLY A 234 4.53 4.74 -1.87
CA GLY A 234 4.10 3.65 -2.73
C GLY A 234 3.56 2.46 -1.95
N LEU A 235 2.38 1.98 -2.35
CA LEU A 235 1.80 0.73 -1.92
C LEU A 235 1.66 -0.21 -3.11
N PRO A 236 2.76 -0.86 -3.54
CA PRO A 236 2.67 -1.91 -4.55
C PRO A 236 1.96 -3.13 -3.98
N ILE A 237 1.09 -3.73 -4.79
CA ILE A 237 0.41 -4.97 -4.49
C ILE A 237 0.98 -6.06 -5.38
N VAL A 238 1.30 -7.20 -4.78
CA VAL A 238 1.78 -8.40 -5.48
C VAL A 238 0.96 -9.60 -5.03
N GLU A 239 0.53 -10.42 -5.99
CA GLU A 239 -0.21 -11.63 -5.75
C GLU A 239 0.75 -12.83 -5.62
N THR A 240 0.53 -13.64 -4.58
CA THR A 240 1.17 -14.93 -4.42
C THR A 240 0.22 -16.07 -4.80
N LYS A 241 0.77 -17.26 -4.92
CA LYS A 241 0.01 -18.53 -5.09
C LYS A 241 0.42 -19.47 -3.96
N ALA A 242 -0.56 -20.01 -3.26
CA ALA A 242 -0.32 -20.92 -2.11
C ALA A 242 0.64 -20.31 -1.06
N ASN A 243 0.52 -19.02 -0.81
CA ASN A 243 1.36 -18.24 0.12
C ASN A 243 2.87 -18.29 -0.18
N ASP A 244 3.26 -18.63 -1.41
CA ASP A 244 4.67 -18.74 -1.79
C ASP A 244 5.30 -17.38 -2.09
N VAL A 245 6.02 -16.83 -1.11
CA VAL A 245 6.79 -15.59 -1.24
C VAL A 245 8.15 -15.79 -1.90
N SER A 246 8.55 -17.03 -2.16
CA SER A 246 9.83 -17.36 -2.80
C SER A 246 9.76 -17.36 -4.34
N ALA A 247 8.58 -17.17 -4.91
CA ALA A 247 8.38 -17.02 -6.35
C ALA A 247 9.13 -15.79 -6.89
N TYR A 248 9.31 -15.72 -8.20
CA TYR A 248 10.23 -14.77 -8.82
C TYR A 248 9.82 -13.30 -8.60
N ILE A 249 8.60 -12.95 -8.97
CA ILE A 249 8.13 -11.56 -8.82
C ILE A 249 8.00 -11.14 -7.36
N PRO A 250 7.40 -11.93 -6.44
CA PRO A 250 7.41 -11.60 -5.02
C PRO A 250 8.80 -11.31 -4.46
N THR A 251 9.77 -12.18 -4.71
CA THR A 251 11.15 -12.02 -4.24
C THR A 251 11.78 -10.72 -4.73
N ASN A 252 11.59 -10.38 -6.00
CA ASN A 252 12.09 -9.14 -6.59
C ASN A 252 11.50 -7.91 -5.91
N VAL A 253 10.19 -7.87 -5.74
CA VAL A 253 9.51 -6.69 -5.17
C VAL A 253 9.81 -6.54 -3.67
N ILE A 254 9.92 -7.64 -2.92
CA ILE A 254 10.35 -7.61 -1.52
C ILE A 254 11.73 -6.94 -1.40
N SER A 255 12.66 -7.24 -2.31
CA SER A 255 14.01 -6.66 -2.27
C SER A 255 14.05 -5.18 -2.63
N ILE A 256 13.10 -4.68 -3.44
CA ILE A 256 13.01 -3.28 -3.85
C ILE A 256 12.36 -2.41 -2.77
N THR A 257 11.44 -2.95 -2.01
CA THR A 257 10.60 -2.20 -1.07
C THR A 257 11.24 -2.06 0.32
N ASP A 258 10.70 -1.14 1.11
CA ASP A 258 11.17 -0.83 2.47
C ASP A 258 10.43 -1.66 3.54
N GLY A 259 9.82 -2.74 3.14
CA GLY A 259 9.07 -3.65 3.98
C GLY A 259 7.87 -4.25 3.25
N GLN A 260 7.21 -5.20 3.90
CA GLN A 260 6.05 -5.88 3.37
C GLN A 260 5.00 -6.13 4.45
N ILE A 261 3.75 -6.07 4.03
CA ILE A 261 2.58 -6.53 4.78
C ILE A 261 2.13 -7.82 4.12
N PHE A 262 2.34 -8.93 4.79
CA PHE A 262 1.97 -10.25 4.28
C PHE A 262 0.59 -10.65 4.79
N LEU A 263 -0.34 -10.93 3.85
CA LEU A 263 -1.69 -11.38 4.15
C LEU A 263 -1.79 -12.87 3.91
N GLN A 264 -2.13 -13.61 4.95
CA GLN A 264 -2.28 -15.06 4.90
C GLN A 264 -3.71 -15.50 4.65
N SER A 265 -3.90 -16.47 3.75
CA SER A 265 -5.20 -17.07 3.44
C SER A 265 -5.83 -17.73 4.65
N ASP A 266 -5.04 -18.45 5.44
CA ASP A 266 -5.53 -19.17 6.62
C ASP A 266 -6.08 -18.21 7.68
N LEU A 267 -5.41 -17.09 7.92
CA LEU A 267 -5.89 -16.05 8.83
C LEU A 267 -7.17 -15.40 8.31
N PHE A 268 -7.23 -15.13 7.01
CA PHE A 268 -8.42 -14.57 6.38
C PHE A 268 -9.63 -15.48 6.51
N ASN A 269 -9.45 -16.78 6.25
CA ASN A 269 -10.48 -17.79 6.36
C ASN A 269 -10.90 -18.05 7.81
N ALA A 270 -9.99 -17.87 8.77
CA ALA A 270 -10.27 -17.90 10.20
C ALA A 270 -10.93 -16.62 10.73
N ASN A 271 -11.36 -15.74 9.83
CA ASN A 271 -11.99 -14.46 10.15
C ASN A 271 -11.11 -13.46 10.92
N GLN A 272 -9.78 -13.65 10.86
CA GLN A 272 -8.80 -12.67 11.32
C GLN A 272 -8.58 -11.66 10.20
N ARG A 273 -9.30 -10.54 10.22
CA ARG A 273 -9.27 -9.50 9.18
C ARG A 273 -9.03 -8.13 9.79
N PRO A 274 -8.01 -7.39 9.30
CA PRO A 274 -7.07 -7.75 8.24
C PRO A 274 -6.20 -8.95 8.57
N ALA A 275 -5.93 -9.79 7.57
CA ALA A 275 -5.23 -11.08 7.71
C ALA A 275 -3.71 -10.91 7.76
N VAL A 276 -3.22 -9.94 8.50
CA VAL A 276 -1.80 -9.60 8.58
C VAL A 276 -1.03 -10.66 9.37
N ASP A 277 -0.06 -11.27 8.73
CA ASP A 277 0.91 -12.13 9.42
C ASP A 277 1.98 -11.26 10.09
N VAL A 278 1.89 -11.11 11.39
CA VAL A 278 2.81 -10.27 12.16
C VAL A 278 4.25 -10.83 12.22
N GLY A 279 4.40 -12.13 11.99
CA GLY A 279 5.71 -12.80 12.06
C GLY A 279 6.63 -12.43 10.91
N ILE A 280 6.07 -12.33 9.71
CA ILE A 280 6.84 -12.08 8.47
C ILE A 280 6.58 -10.71 7.86
N SER A 281 5.62 -9.94 8.40
CA SER A 281 5.42 -8.55 8.02
C SER A 281 6.44 -7.65 8.69
N VAL A 282 7.03 -6.75 7.91
CA VAL A 282 8.15 -5.89 8.35
C VAL A 282 7.95 -4.49 7.81
N SER A 283 8.31 -3.48 8.61
CA SER A 283 8.57 -2.12 8.16
C SER A 283 10.01 -1.77 8.47
N ARG A 284 10.82 -1.46 7.44
CA ARG A 284 12.22 -1.08 7.62
C ARG A 284 12.38 0.33 8.17
N VAL A 285 11.37 1.18 8.03
CA VAL A 285 11.34 2.51 8.62
C VAL A 285 10.95 2.43 10.11
N GLY A 286 10.03 1.56 10.44
CA GLY A 286 9.65 1.27 11.82
C GLY A 286 9.16 2.50 12.59
N GLY A 287 9.64 2.67 13.81
CA GLY A 287 9.17 3.71 14.73
C GLY A 287 9.40 5.15 14.28
N ALA A 288 10.24 5.40 13.25
CA ALA A 288 10.35 6.72 12.63
C ALA A 288 9.09 7.12 11.86
N ALA A 289 8.29 6.13 11.44
CA ALA A 289 7.01 6.32 10.78
C ALA A 289 5.82 6.32 11.73
N GLN A 290 6.04 6.45 13.03
CA GLN A 290 5.00 6.50 14.05
C GLN A 290 5.01 7.83 14.80
N THR A 291 3.84 8.27 15.27
CA THR A 291 3.76 9.33 16.25
C THR A 291 4.40 8.87 17.57
N LYS A 292 4.90 9.80 18.37
CA LYS A 292 5.51 9.47 19.67
C LYS A 292 4.55 8.70 20.58
N ALA A 293 3.27 9.05 20.56
CA ALA A 293 2.24 8.41 21.36
C ALA A 293 2.03 6.94 20.94
N LEU A 294 1.85 6.68 19.66
CA LEU A 294 1.66 5.34 19.13
C LEU A 294 2.91 4.47 19.33
N LYS A 295 4.08 5.02 19.08
CA LYS A 295 5.36 4.33 19.31
C LYS A 295 5.50 3.86 20.77
N LYS A 296 5.10 4.71 21.72
CA LYS A 296 5.17 4.40 23.15
C LYS A 296 4.24 3.25 23.55
N VAL A 297 3.03 3.21 23.01
CA VAL A 297 2.03 2.20 23.41
C VAL A 297 2.14 0.89 22.61
N SER A 298 2.73 0.90 21.42
CA SER A 298 2.82 -0.25 20.53
C SER A 298 4.14 -1.01 20.60
N GLY A 299 5.10 -0.53 21.36
CA GLY A 299 6.48 -1.06 21.35
C GLY A 299 6.60 -2.54 21.70
N THR A 300 5.72 -3.07 22.53
CA THR A 300 5.71 -4.48 22.95
C THR A 300 4.67 -5.35 22.25
N LEU A 301 3.79 -4.75 21.43
CA LEU A 301 2.64 -5.45 20.84
C LEU A 301 3.07 -6.63 19.95
N LYS A 302 4.03 -6.41 19.08
CA LYS A 302 4.52 -7.43 18.14
C LYS A 302 5.16 -8.62 18.87
N ILE A 303 5.95 -8.33 19.90
CA ILE A 303 6.58 -9.36 20.74
C ILE A 303 5.51 -10.14 21.51
N SER A 304 4.55 -9.46 22.11
CA SER A 304 3.45 -10.10 22.86
C SER A 304 2.63 -11.04 21.99
N LEU A 305 2.34 -10.65 20.74
CA LEU A 305 1.62 -11.50 19.79
C LEU A 305 2.45 -12.69 19.31
N ALA A 306 3.76 -12.52 19.12
CA ALA A 306 4.66 -13.61 18.77
C ALA A 306 4.74 -14.65 19.89
N GLN A 307 4.87 -14.19 21.14
CA GLN A 307 4.84 -15.05 22.32
C GLN A 307 3.50 -15.79 22.47
N TYR A 308 2.40 -15.09 22.27
CA TYR A 308 1.06 -15.69 22.26
C TYR A 308 0.92 -16.84 21.26
N ARG A 309 1.36 -16.64 20.02
CA ARG A 309 1.29 -17.66 18.98
C ARG A 309 2.13 -18.90 19.31
N SER A 310 3.34 -18.68 19.82
CA SER A 310 4.20 -19.78 20.28
C SER A 310 3.55 -20.56 21.41
N LEU A 311 2.98 -19.86 22.37
CA LEU A 311 2.31 -20.46 23.52
C LEU A 311 1.01 -21.17 23.15
N GLU A 312 0.23 -20.61 22.22
CA GLU A 312 -0.97 -21.22 21.67
C GLU A 312 -0.68 -22.58 21.03
N SER A 313 0.37 -22.64 20.21
CA SER A 313 0.81 -23.91 19.60
C SER A 313 1.22 -24.93 20.65
N PHE A 314 1.94 -24.51 21.69
CA PHE A 314 2.35 -25.36 22.81
C PHE A 314 1.15 -25.83 23.64
N ALA A 315 0.20 -24.94 23.91
CA ALA A 315 -0.99 -25.22 24.71
C ALA A 315 -1.89 -26.31 24.10
N MET A 316 -1.85 -26.51 22.79
CA MET A 316 -2.58 -27.60 22.13
C MET A 316 -2.08 -29.00 22.55
N PHE A 317 -0.86 -29.10 23.05
CA PHE A 317 -0.22 -30.36 23.44
C PHE A 317 0.01 -30.51 24.95
N ALA A 318 -0.17 -29.44 25.74
CA ALA A 318 0.07 -29.42 27.16
C ALA A 318 -1.23 -29.59 27.94
N SER A 319 -1.25 -30.52 28.93
CA SER A 319 -2.43 -30.77 29.77
C SER A 319 -2.61 -29.73 30.87
N ASP A 320 -1.52 -29.12 31.35
CA ASP A 320 -1.54 -28.14 32.42
C ASP A 320 -0.65 -26.95 32.12
N LEU A 321 -1.20 -25.75 32.18
CA LEU A 321 -0.48 -24.49 32.07
C LEU A 321 -0.46 -23.77 33.41
N ASP A 322 0.66 -23.11 33.73
CA ASP A 322 0.78 -22.25 34.89
C ASP A 322 -0.09 -20.98 34.76
N ALA A 323 -0.28 -20.26 35.84
CA ALA A 323 -1.09 -19.06 35.88
C ALA A 323 -0.56 -17.95 34.98
N ALA A 324 0.75 -17.83 34.87
CA ALA A 324 1.39 -16.82 34.02
C ALA A 324 1.15 -17.10 32.52
N SER A 325 1.27 -18.36 32.10
CA SER A 325 0.99 -18.81 30.74
C SER A 325 -0.47 -18.64 30.37
N LYS A 326 -1.40 -18.96 31.30
CA LYS A 326 -2.83 -18.70 31.10
C LYS A 326 -3.14 -17.21 30.92
N ALA A 327 -2.52 -16.34 31.71
CA ALA A 327 -2.66 -14.89 31.59
C ALA A 327 -2.16 -14.37 30.25
N GLN A 328 -1.02 -14.89 29.77
CA GLN A 328 -0.49 -14.55 28.45
C GLN A 328 -1.41 -15.00 27.31
N LEU A 329 -1.98 -16.18 27.40
CA LEU A 329 -2.96 -16.67 26.41
C LEU A 329 -4.21 -15.80 26.39
N THR A 330 -4.75 -15.43 27.56
CA THR A 330 -5.90 -14.54 27.66
C THR A 330 -5.60 -13.19 27.03
N ARG A 331 -4.48 -12.58 27.40
CA ARG A 331 -4.06 -11.28 26.83
C ARG A 331 -3.86 -11.34 25.31
N GLY A 332 -3.17 -12.36 24.82
CA GLY A 332 -2.92 -12.54 23.40
C GLY A 332 -4.22 -12.74 22.60
N ALA A 333 -5.16 -13.49 23.12
CA ALA A 333 -6.47 -13.67 22.50
C ALA A 333 -7.24 -12.35 22.40
N HIS A 334 -7.23 -11.55 23.45
CA HIS A 334 -7.87 -10.23 23.46
C HIS A 334 -7.19 -9.25 22.51
N LEU A 335 -5.85 -9.24 22.43
CA LEU A 335 -5.11 -8.41 21.49
C LEU A 335 -5.41 -8.81 20.05
N THR A 336 -5.50 -10.09 19.77
CA THR A 336 -5.86 -10.61 18.43
C THR A 336 -7.25 -10.14 18.02
N GLU A 337 -8.21 -10.22 18.93
CA GLU A 337 -9.57 -9.74 18.68
C GLU A 337 -9.64 -8.22 18.52
N LEU A 338 -8.88 -7.48 19.32
CA LEU A 338 -8.78 -6.02 19.24
C LEU A 338 -8.26 -5.54 17.89
N LEU A 339 -7.35 -6.28 17.27
CA LEU A 339 -6.75 -5.92 15.98
C LEU A 339 -7.66 -6.22 14.79
N LYS A 340 -8.72 -6.98 14.96
CA LYS A 340 -9.73 -7.14 13.91
C LYS A 340 -10.42 -5.82 13.64
N GLN A 341 -10.64 -5.55 12.38
CA GLN A 341 -11.23 -4.28 11.95
C GLN A 341 -12.02 -4.49 10.67
N PRO A 342 -13.27 -4.01 10.59
CA PRO A 342 -14.06 -4.12 9.36
C PRO A 342 -13.50 -3.21 8.28
N GLN A 343 -13.80 -3.54 7.02
CA GLN A 343 -13.44 -2.70 5.88
C GLN A 343 -14.15 -1.34 5.96
N PHE A 344 -13.48 -0.30 5.45
CA PHE A 344 -14.00 1.06 5.32
C PHE A 344 -14.32 1.74 6.67
N HIS A 345 -13.71 1.27 7.74
CA HIS A 345 -13.84 1.85 9.08
C HIS A 345 -12.44 2.12 9.66
N PRO A 346 -11.66 3.01 9.02
CA PRO A 346 -10.35 3.38 9.54
C PRO A 346 -10.49 4.14 10.87
N TYR A 347 -9.51 3.96 11.74
CA TYR A 347 -9.42 4.65 13.02
C TYR A 347 -8.52 5.88 12.91
N SER A 348 -8.86 6.93 13.65
CA SER A 348 -7.96 8.09 13.79
C SER A 348 -6.70 7.67 14.59
N PRO A 349 -5.59 8.41 14.47
CA PRO A 349 -4.40 8.13 15.26
C PRO A 349 -4.65 8.10 16.77
N GLU A 350 -5.51 8.96 17.28
CA GLU A 350 -5.90 9.03 18.69
C GLU A 350 -6.68 7.77 19.11
N GLN A 351 -7.62 7.34 18.30
CA GLN A 351 -8.39 6.10 18.55
C GLN A 351 -7.48 4.87 18.54
N GLU A 352 -6.49 4.82 17.67
CA GLU A 352 -5.51 3.73 17.62
C GLU A 352 -4.66 3.69 18.90
N VAL A 353 -4.17 4.84 19.36
CA VAL A 353 -3.40 4.95 20.61
C VAL A 353 -4.20 4.43 21.79
N VAL A 354 -5.44 4.89 21.95
CA VAL A 354 -6.32 4.45 23.05
C VAL A 354 -6.59 2.95 22.97
N SER A 355 -6.92 2.43 21.79
CA SER A 355 -7.21 1.01 21.60
C SER A 355 -6.00 0.12 21.94
N VAL A 356 -4.85 0.44 21.41
CA VAL A 356 -3.62 -0.33 21.63
C VAL A 356 -3.19 -0.25 23.10
N TRP A 357 -3.27 0.92 23.70
CA TRP A 357 -2.97 1.10 25.13
C TRP A 357 -3.88 0.24 26.00
N THR A 358 -5.17 0.25 25.71
CA THR A 358 -6.18 -0.51 26.47
C THR A 358 -5.87 -2.02 26.44
N GLY A 359 -5.56 -2.54 25.26
CA GLY A 359 -5.21 -3.95 25.09
C GLY A 359 -3.89 -4.34 25.77
N THR A 360 -2.84 -3.55 25.55
CA THR A 360 -1.49 -3.86 26.07
C THR A 360 -1.38 -3.69 27.57
N HIS A 361 -2.22 -2.88 28.20
CA HIS A 361 -2.26 -2.68 29.66
C HIS A 361 -3.30 -3.56 30.39
N GLY A 362 -3.79 -4.59 29.73
CA GLY A 362 -4.64 -5.59 30.35
C GLY A 362 -6.04 -5.12 30.76
N LYS A 363 -6.49 -4.00 30.21
CA LYS A 363 -7.82 -3.47 30.53
C LYS A 363 -8.96 -4.23 29.89
N LEU A 364 -8.65 -5.17 29.01
CA LEU A 364 -9.60 -6.03 28.33
C LEU A 364 -9.61 -7.47 28.88
N ASP A 365 -8.65 -7.83 29.75
CA ASP A 365 -8.42 -9.22 30.17
C ASP A 365 -9.62 -9.86 30.88
N ASP A 366 -10.45 -9.05 31.55
CA ASP A 366 -11.64 -9.50 32.26
C ASP A 366 -12.93 -9.51 31.41
N LEU A 367 -12.83 -9.13 30.14
CA LEU A 367 -13.96 -9.10 29.21
C LEU A 367 -14.05 -10.38 28.39
N ASP A 368 -15.28 -10.70 27.97
CA ASP A 368 -15.49 -11.77 26.99
C ASP A 368 -14.92 -11.40 25.61
#